data_73d5c8077d00676f9e027f48b2a5a29e
#
_entry.id   73d5c8077d00676f9e027f48b2a5a29e
#
_cell.length_a   1.000
_cell.length_b   1.000
_cell.length_c   1.000
_cell.angle_alpha   90.00
_cell.angle_beta   90.00
_cell.angle_gamma   90.00
#
_symmetry.space_group_name_H-M   'P 1'
#
loop_
_entity.id
_entity.type
_entity.pdbx_description
1 polymer ?
#
loop_
_entity_poly.entity_id
_entity_poly.type
_entity_poly.pdbx_seq_one_letter_code
_entity_poly.pdbx_strand_id
1 'polypeptide(L)'
;MANAPVGNIYTAALMQHNSHPDYKYEMEGCTCSHEGVNPSCGDELTLQLRIEDGVIEEASFVGSGCAVSQASADMMADLITGETVEEAKRLVGLFLGMIKGKALSEEDKEDLDEAAELESISRMPARVKCAELAWRTLEKLLADK
;
A
#
# COMPACT_ATOMS: atom_id res chain seq x y z
N MET A 1 12.84 -25.65 1.13
CA MET A 1 12.38 -25.47 0.75
C MET A 1 12.20 -24.70 0.25
N ALA A 2 12.34 -24.95 0.13
CA ALA A 2 12.15 -24.50 -0.24
C ALA A 2 11.89 -23.84 -1.05
N ASN A 3 12.32 -23.84 -1.50
CA ASN A 3 11.97 -23.07 -2.41
C ASN A 3 10.84 -22.37 -2.27
N ALA A 4 10.93 -21.24 -2.27
CA ALA A 4 9.69 -20.63 -2.14
C ALA A 4 9.01 -20.62 -3.45
N PRO A 5 7.97 -21.38 -3.59
CA PRO A 5 7.23 -21.32 -4.82
C PRO A 5 6.61 -19.96 -4.96
N VAL A 6 6.27 -19.63 -6.19
CA VAL A 6 5.64 -18.37 -6.54
C VAL A 6 4.42 -18.10 -5.67
N GLY A 7 3.73 -19.15 -5.26
CA GLY A 7 2.55 -19.00 -4.43
C GLY A 7 2.77 -18.38 -3.07
N ASN A 8 4.04 -18.27 -2.64
CA ASN A 8 4.34 -17.71 -1.33
C ASN A 8 4.09 -16.22 -1.19
N ILE A 9 3.71 -15.54 -2.28
CA ILE A 9 3.28 -14.14 -2.15
C ILE A 9 1.98 -14.04 -1.36
N TYR A 10 1.21 -15.14 -1.29
CA TYR A 10 -0.05 -15.16 -0.54
C TYR A 10 0.21 -15.59 0.91
N THR A 11 0.98 -14.78 1.62
CA THR A 11 1.28 -15.02 3.02
C THR A 11 0.02 -14.86 3.88
N ALA A 12 0.11 -15.32 5.14
CA ALA A 12 -1.00 -15.17 6.06
C ALA A 12 -1.36 -13.69 6.24
N ALA A 13 -0.36 -12.82 6.31
CA ALA A 13 -0.61 -11.40 6.48
C ALA A 13 -1.34 -10.83 5.27
N LEU A 14 -0.91 -11.19 4.06
CA LEU A 14 -1.56 -10.70 2.85
C LEU A 14 -3.01 -11.15 2.80
N MET A 15 -3.25 -12.44 3.09
CA MET A 15 -4.61 -12.98 3.04
C MET A 15 -5.51 -12.33 4.09
N GLN A 16 -4.95 -12.05 5.28
CA GLN A 16 -5.71 -11.41 6.35
C GLN A 16 -6.14 -9.99 5.93
N HIS A 17 -5.19 -9.22 5.40
CA HIS A 17 -5.51 -7.86 4.96
C HIS A 17 -6.52 -7.83 3.82
N ASN A 18 -6.50 -8.85 2.96
CA ASN A 18 -7.46 -8.94 1.87
C ASN A 18 -8.86 -9.37 2.35
N SER A 19 -8.91 -10.37 3.24
CA SER A 19 -10.17 -10.94 3.69
C SER A 19 -10.86 -10.12 4.77
N HIS A 20 -10.08 -9.48 5.64
CA HIS A 20 -10.60 -8.74 6.78
C HIS A 20 -9.91 -7.39 6.89
N PRO A 21 -10.07 -6.52 5.86
CA PRO A 21 -9.39 -5.23 5.88
C PRO A 21 -10.01 -4.31 6.94
N ASP A 22 -9.15 -3.61 7.66
CA ASP A 22 -9.59 -2.66 8.68
C ASP A 22 -9.80 -1.27 8.11
N TYR A 23 -9.25 -1.00 6.93
CA TYR A 23 -9.23 0.35 6.36
C TYR A 23 -10.03 0.48 5.06
N LYS A 24 -10.81 -0.53 4.73
CA LYS A 24 -11.62 -0.49 3.52
C LYS A 24 -13.03 -0.03 3.84
N TYR A 25 -13.22 1.28 3.80
CA TYR A 25 -14.52 1.88 4.06
C TYR A 25 -14.58 3.29 3.47
N GLU A 26 -15.78 3.79 3.27
CA GLU A 26 -16.00 5.16 2.82
C GLU A 26 -15.82 6.10 4.01
N MET A 27 -14.90 7.07 3.89
CA MET A 27 -14.61 7.99 4.99
C MET A 27 -15.49 9.23 4.90
N GLU A 28 -16.13 9.57 6.01
CA GLU A 28 -16.84 10.85 6.10
C GLU A 28 -15.85 11.91 6.55
N GLY A 29 -15.93 13.07 5.94
CA GLY A 29 -15.09 14.18 6.34
C GLY A 29 -13.63 14.08 5.91
N CYS A 30 -13.35 13.35 4.84
CA CYS A 30 -11.98 13.31 4.33
C CYS A 30 -11.59 14.70 3.83
N THR A 31 -10.31 15.04 4.01
CA THR A 31 -9.81 16.35 3.55
C THR A 31 -9.23 16.28 2.15
N CYS A 32 -8.88 15.08 1.69
CA CYS A 32 -8.41 14.88 0.32
C CYS A 32 -8.61 13.44 -0.10
N SER A 33 -8.72 13.24 -1.40
CA SER A 33 -8.88 11.90 -1.96
C SER A 33 -8.27 11.85 -3.35
N HIS A 34 -7.98 10.64 -3.81
CA HIS A 34 -7.44 10.45 -5.15
C HIS A 34 -7.80 9.05 -5.64
N GLU A 35 -8.15 8.96 -6.91
CA GLU A 35 -8.51 7.70 -7.52
C GLU A 35 -7.32 7.12 -8.27
N GLY A 36 -7.13 5.81 -8.16
CA GLY A 36 -6.08 5.11 -8.88
C GLY A 36 -6.66 3.93 -9.63
N VAL A 37 -6.10 3.65 -10.79
CA VAL A 37 -6.58 2.57 -11.66
C VAL A 37 -5.40 1.79 -12.22
N ASN A 38 -5.51 0.46 -12.22
CA ASN A 38 -4.58 -0.42 -12.90
C ASN A 38 -5.39 -1.21 -13.93
N PRO A 39 -5.49 -0.70 -15.17
CA PRO A 39 -6.35 -1.33 -16.17
C PRO A 39 -5.90 -2.73 -16.58
N SER A 40 -4.61 -3.06 -16.41
CA SER A 40 -4.10 -4.39 -16.76
C SER A 40 -4.77 -5.50 -15.98
N CYS A 41 -5.14 -5.25 -14.72
CA CYS A 41 -5.73 -6.25 -13.84
C CYS A 41 -7.14 -5.88 -13.41
N GLY A 42 -7.66 -4.76 -13.86
CA GLY A 42 -8.99 -4.31 -13.46
C GLY A 42 -9.06 -3.80 -12.04
N ASP A 43 -7.90 -3.46 -11.44
CA ASP A 43 -7.88 -2.89 -10.10
C ASP A 43 -8.27 -1.42 -10.13
N GLU A 44 -9.06 -0.99 -9.17
CA GLU A 44 -9.36 0.43 -9.00
C GLU A 44 -9.54 0.71 -7.52
N LEU A 45 -9.14 1.90 -7.10
CA LEU A 45 -9.37 2.31 -5.72
C LEU A 45 -9.46 3.82 -5.62
N THR A 46 -10.16 4.26 -4.59
CA THR A 46 -10.19 5.67 -4.21
C THR A 46 -9.61 5.73 -2.81
N LEU A 47 -8.51 6.45 -2.67
CA LEU A 47 -7.84 6.63 -1.39
C LEU A 47 -8.37 7.90 -0.76
N GLN A 48 -8.74 7.83 0.50
CA GLN A 48 -9.28 8.97 1.24
C GLN A 48 -8.43 9.20 2.48
N LEU A 49 -8.06 10.46 2.72
CA LEU A 49 -7.26 10.82 3.88
C LEU A 49 -7.91 11.98 4.61
N ARG A 50 -7.73 12.01 5.92
CA ARG A 50 -8.04 13.18 6.72
C ARG A 50 -6.71 13.65 7.30
N ILE A 51 -6.24 14.78 6.80
CA ILE A 51 -4.97 15.36 7.22
C ILE A 51 -5.23 16.62 8.01
N GLU A 52 -4.66 16.71 9.22
CA GLU A 52 -4.79 17.88 10.08
C GLU A 52 -3.42 18.22 10.66
N ASP A 53 -3.03 19.46 10.51
CA ASP A 53 -1.74 19.95 11.01
C ASP A 53 -0.56 19.11 10.54
N GLY A 54 -0.61 18.69 9.27
CA GLY A 54 0.48 17.92 8.67
C GLY A 54 0.54 16.46 9.09
N VAL A 55 -0.47 15.97 9.81
CA VAL A 55 -0.54 14.59 10.28
C VAL A 55 -1.72 13.89 9.61
N ILE A 56 -1.49 12.65 9.16
CA ILE A 56 -2.56 11.83 8.59
C ILE A 56 -3.31 11.20 9.75
N GLU A 57 -4.44 11.79 10.09
CA GLU A 57 -5.23 11.33 11.22
C GLU A 57 -6.03 10.07 10.90
N GLU A 58 -6.41 9.92 9.65
CA GLU A 58 -7.19 8.77 9.22
C GLU A 58 -6.93 8.50 7.75
N ALA A 59 -6.89 7.21 7.38
CA ALA A 59 -6.70 6.78 5.99
C ALA A 59 -7.65 5.62 5.73
N SER A 60 -8.31 5.65 4.57
CA SER A 60 -9.18 4.55 4.17
C SER A 60 -9.22 4.47 2.65
N PHE A 61 -9.77 3.39 2.14
CA PHE A 61 -9.92 3.23 0.70
C PHE A 61 -11.21 2.47 0.39
N VAL A 62 -11.68 2.65 -0.82
CA VAL A 62 -12.78 1.86 -1.36
C VAL A 62 -12.38 1.47 -2.78
N GLY A 63 -13.03 0.47 -3.33
CA GLY A 63 -12.74 0.03 -4.68
C GLY A 63 -12.71 -1.48 -4.77
N SER A 64 -12.24 -1.99 -5.90
CA SER A 64 -12.18 -3.43 -6.13
C SER A 64 -10.90 -3.79 -6.86
N GLY A 65 -10.49 -5.04 -6.74
CA GLY A 65 -9.27 -5.50 -7.37
C GLY A 65 -8.86 -6.87 -6.84
N CYS A 66 -7.67 -7.30 -7.25
CA CYS A 66 -7.17 -8.60 -6.84
C CYS A 66 -6.72 -8.57 -5.38
N ALA A 67 -6.46 -9.75 -4.82
CA ALA A 67 -6.03 -9.87 -3.42
C ALA A 67 -4.78 -9.04 -3.12
N VAL A 68 -3.85 -8.99 -4.07
CA VAL A 68 -2.60 -8.24 -3.87
C VAL A 68 -2.87 -6.74 -3.77
N SER A 69 -3.69 -6.18 -4.67
CA SER A 69 -3.96 -4.74 -4.64
C SER A 69 -4.74 -4.35 -3.39
N GLN A 70 -5.70 -5.17 -2.98
CA GLN A 70 -6.51 -4.87 -1.81
C GLN A 70 -5.70 -4.99 -0.52
N ALA A 71 -4.90 -6.04 -0.40
CA ALA A 71 -4.06 -6.22 0.79
C ALA A 71 -3.01 -5.12 0.90
N SER A 72 -2.41 -4.76 -0.22
CA SER A 72 -1.40 -3.70 -0.23
C SER A 72 -1.99 -2.37 0.23
N ALA A 73 -3.20 -2.05 -0.23
CA ALA A 73 -3.88 -0.82 0.17
C ALA A 73 -4.17 -0.80 1.67
N ASP A 74 -4.63 -1.94 2.21
CA ASP A 74 -4.94 -2.02 3.63
C ASP A 74 -3.67 -1.91 4.49
N MET A 75 -2.60 -2.59 4.08
CA MET A 75 -1.31 -2.49 4.77
C MET A 75 -0.80 -1.05 4.76
N MET A 76 -0.92 -0.37 3.63
CA MET A 76 -0.48 1.00 3.50
C MET A 76 -1.26 1.92 4.43
N ALA A 77 -2.59 1.79 4.44
CA ALA A 77 -3.44 2.63 5.27
C ALA A 77 -3.10 2.43 6.75
N ASP A 78 -2.84 1.19 7.16
CA ASP A 78 -2.44 0.89 8.51
C ASP A 78 -1.11 1.58 8.86
N LEU A 79 -0.17 1.53 7.93
CA LEU A 79 1.17 2.05 8.16
C LEU A 79 1.21 3.57 8.29
N ILE A 80 0.43 4.27 7.47
CA ILE A 80 0.51 5.74 7.42
C ILE A 80 -0.43 6.44 8.39
N THR A 81 -1.40 5.75 8.97
CA THR A 81 -2.31 6.37 9.93
C THR A 81 -1.53 6.82 11.16
N GLY A 82 -1.66 8.09 11.50
CA GLY A 82 -0.95 8.67 12.63
C GLY A 82 0.42 9.24 12.28
N GLU A 83 0.87 9.09 11.03
CA GLU A 83 2.17 9.58 10.62
C GLU A 83 2.06 10.97 10.01
N THR A 84 3.19 11.68 10.02
CA THR A 84 3.24 12.97 9.34
C THR A 84 3.25 12.75 7.83
N VAL A 85 2.86 13.78 7.09
CA VAL A 85 2.92 13.74 5.63
C VAL A 85 4.35 13.42 5.17
N GLU A 86 5.36 14.03 5.83
CA GLU A 86 6.77 13.79 5.46
C GLU A 86 7.14 12.33 5.65
N GLU A 87 6.74 11.74 6.78
CA GLU A 87 7.07 10.34 7.03
C GLU A 87 6.34 9.43 6.04
N ALA A 88 5.07 9.74 5.73
CA ALA A 88 4.34 8.96 4.74
C ALA A 88 5.03 9.00 3.38
N LYS A 89 5.54 10.16 2.97
CA LYS A 89 6.27 10.26 1.70
C LYS A 89 7.53 9.41 1.71
N ARG A 90 8.23 9.37 2.85
CA ARG A 90 9.43 8.54 2.98
C ARG A 90 9.07 7.06 2.83
N LEU A 91 8.00 6.64 3.51
CA LEU A 91 7.58 5.24 3.46
C LEU A 91 7.14 4.84 2.05
N VAL A 92 6.45 5.73 1.35
CA VAL A 92 6.09 5.48 -0.05
C VAL A 92 7.33 5.24 -0.90
N GLY A 93 8.34 6.09 -0.73
CA GLY A 93 9.60 5.94 -1.47
C GLY A 93 10.27 4.61 -1.20
N LEU A 94 10.30 4.19 0.06
CA LEU A 94 10.88 2.90 0.43
C LEU A 94 10.13 1.75 -0.23
N PHE A 95 8.80 1.77 -0.15
CA PHE A 95 8.00 0.69 -0.71
C PHE A 95 8.15 0.62 -2.23
N LEU A 96 8.04 1.76 -2.91
CA LEU A 96 8.14 1.76 -4.36
C LEU A 96 9.50 1.30 -4.84
N GLY A 97 10.58 1.65 -4.12
CA GLY A 97 11.91 1.14 -4.44
C GLY A 97 11.99 -0.35 -4.25
N MET A 98 11.47 -0.85 -3.12
CA MET A 98 11.50 -2.27 -2.81
C MET A 98 10.76 -3.10 -3.87
N ILE A 99 9.56 -2.64 -4.24
CA ILE A 99 8.73 -3.41 -5.18
C ILE A 99 9.35 -3.44 -6.57
N LYS A 100 10.26 -2.53 -6.86
CA LYS A 100 10.98 -2.52 -8.13
C LYS A 100 12.31 -3.27 -8.05
N GLY A 101 12.56 -3.94 -6.95
CA GLY A 101 13.73 -4.79 -6.79
C GLY A 101 14.90 -4.18 -6.05
N LYS A 102 14.75 -2.97 -5.52
CA LYS A 102 15.83 -2.34 -4.77
C LYS A 102 15.96 -3.01 -3.40
N ALA A 103 17.19 -3.33 -3.03
CA ALA A 103 17.44 -3.91 -1.71
C ALA A 103 17.29 -2.85 -0.63
N LEU A 104 16.62 -3.19 0.45
CA LEU A 104 16.43 -2.31 1.59
C LEU A 104 17.28 -2.80 2.77
N SER A 105 17.71 -1.87 3.63
CA SER A 105 18.35 -2.22 4.88
C SER A 105 17.31 -2.88 5.79
N GLU A 106 17.80 -3.60 6.81
CA GLU A 106 16.90 -4.20 7.79
C GLU A 106 16.07 -3.15 8.50
N GLU A 107 16.67 -2.00 8.76
CA GLU A 107 15.97 -0.90 9.42
C GLU A 107 14.81 -0.38 8.56
N ASP A 108 15.05 -0.21 7.25
CA ASP A 108 14.00 0.26 6.35
C ASP A 108 12.87 -0.76 6.23
N LYS A 109 13.22 -2.06 6.25
CA LYS A 109 12.20 -3.11 6.21
C LYS A 109 11.34 -3.08 7.46
N GLU A 110 11.94 -2.84 8.61
CA GLU A 110 11.20 -2.72 9.85
C GLU A 110 10.25 -1.54 9.81
N ASP A 111 10.67 -0.45 9.20
CA ASP A 111 9.83 0.74 9.07
C ASP A 111 8.62 0.47 8.19
N LEU A 112 8.75 -0.41 7.19
CA LEU A 112 7.62 -0.80 6.35
C LEU A 112 6.71 -1.82 7.02
N ASP A 113 7.18 -2.43 8.12
CA ASP A 113 6.41 -3.41 8.88
C ASP A 113 5.90 -4.52 7.96
N GLU A 114 4.61 -4.87 8.04
CA GLU A 114 4.06 -5.95 7.24
C GLU A 114 4.19 -5.71 5.72
N ALA A 115 4.20 -4.45 5.31
CA ALA A 115 4.32 -4.14 3.88
C ALA A 115 5.64 -4.65 3.30
N ALA A 116 6.67 -4.85 4.14
CA ALA A 116 7.93 -5.40 3.66
C ALA A 116 7.78 -6.84 3.15
N GLU A 117 6.73 -7.55 3.57
CA GLU A 117 6.49 -8.91 3.10
C GLU A 117 6.15 -8.96 1.62
N LEU A 118 5.76 -7.82 1.05
CA LEU A 118 5.44 -7.75 -0.37
C LEU A 118 6.69 -7.71 -1.25
N GLU A 119 7.87 -7.76 -0.66
CA GLU A 119 9.13 -7.76 -1.40
C GLU A 119 9.19 -8.89 -2.45
N SER A 120 8.65 -10.05 -2.13
CA SER A 120 8.68 -11.19 -3.05
C SER A 120 7.95 -10.90 -4.36
N ILE A 121 7.01 -9.96 -4.33
CA ILE A 121 6.23 -9.60 -5.52
C ILE A 121 7.11 -8.87 -6.54
N SER A 122 8.24 -8.31 -6.11
CA SER A 122 9.15 -7.61 -7.02
C SER A 122 9.62 -8.49 -8.19
N ARG A 123 9.54 -9.80 -8.02
CA ARG A 123 9.95 -10.75 -9.05
C ARG A 123 8.80 -11.19 -9.95
N MET A 124 7.63 -10.59 -9.77
CA MET A 124 6.43 -10.93 -10.54
C MET A 124 5.87 -9.68 -11.22
N PRO A 125 6.40 -9.31 -12.39
CA PRO A 125 6.03 -8.03 -13.02
C PRO A 125 4.55 -7.75 -13.13
N ALA A 126 3.74 -8.78 -13.40
CA ALA A 126 2.29 -8.58 -13.51
C ALA A 126 1.68 -8.16 -12.18
N ARG A 127 2.24 -8.62 -11.07
CA ARG A 127 1.71 -8.30 -9.75
C ARG A 127 2.30 -7.02 -9.15
N VAL A 128 3.45 -6.59 -9.67
CA VAL A 128 4.06 -5.34 -9.21
C VAL A 128 3.08 -4.17 -9.34
N LYS A 129 2.41 -4.09 -10.49
CA LYS A 129 1.44 -3.02 -10.71
C LYS A 129 0.27 -3.08 -9.73
N CYS A 130 -0.15 -4.28 -9.37
CA CYS A 130 -1.21 -4.45 -8.39
C CYS A 130 -0.76 -3.97 -7.02
N ALA A 131 0.46 -4.38 -6.61
CA ALA A 131 0.98 -4.04 -5.29
C ALA A 131 1.24 -2.55 -5.14
N GLU A 132 1.69 -1.88 -6.22
CA GLU A 132 2.07 -0.48 -6.11
C GLU A 132 0.92 0.50 -6.32
N LEU A 133 -0.25 0.02 -6.75
CA LEU A 133 -1.35 0.93 -7.08
C LEU A 133 -1.70 1.89 -5.95
N ALA A 134 -1.93 1.38 -4.75
CA ALA A 134 -2.28 2.24 -3.61
C ALA A 134 -1.17 3.22 -3.28
N TRP A 135 0.08 2.74 -3.34
CA TRP A 135 1.23 3.57 -3.00
C TRP A 135 1.46 4.67 -4.04
N ARG A 136 1.25 4.37 -5.33
CA ARG A 136 1.32 5.37 -6.38
C ARG A 136 0.22 6.41 -6.20
N THR A 137 -0.96 5.96 -5.82
CA THR A 137 -2.08 6.85 -5.58
C THR A 137 -1.78 7.79 -4.43
N LEU A 138 -1.20 7.24 -3.35
CA LEU A 138 -0.80 8.05 -2.20
C LEU A 138 0.29 9.04 -2.59
N GLU A 139 1.25 8.60 -3.39
CA GLU A 139 2.32 9.48 -3.85
C GLU A 139 1.75 10.72 -4.55
N LYS A 140 0.79 10.50 -5.44
CA LYS A 140 0.15 11.58 -6.16
C LYS A 140 -0.65 12.49 -5.23
N LEU A 141 -1.35 11.89 -4.30
CA LEU A 141 -2.19 12.63 -3.38
C LEU A 141 -1.36 13.54 -2.48
N LEU A 142 -0.17 13.11 -2.10
CA LEU A 142 0.70 13.87 -1.21
C LEU A 142 1.67 14.79 -1.95
N ALA A 143 1.68 14.75 -3.28
CA ALA A 143 2.70 15.47 -4.07
C ALA A 143 2.76 16.96 -3.79
N ASP A 144 1.63 17.59 -3.49
CA ASP A 144 1.57 19.03 -3.25
C ASP A 144 1.38 19.39 -1.77
N LYS A 145 1.64 18.43 -0.88
CA LYS A 145 1.45 18.65 0.57
C LYS A 145 2.80 19.03 1.28
#